data_9e16a89242696d1c8a4a013fc33eb965
#
_entry.id   9e16a89242696d1c8a4a013fc33eb965
#
_cell.length_a   1.000
_cell.length_b   1.000
_cell.length_c   1.000
_cell.angle_alpha   90.00
_cell.angle_beta   90.00
_cell.angle_gamma   90.00
#
_symmetry.space_group_name_H-M   'P 1'
#
loop_
_entity.id
_entity.type
_entity.pdbx_description
1 polymer ?
#
loop_
_entity_poly.entity_id
_entity_poly.type
_entity_poly.pdbx_seq_one_letter_code
_entity_poly.pdbx_strand_id
1 'polypeptide(L)'
;MCRGKPQPDISILAPALPVLADILFQNRDIDTMVDATWALSYISDGEDMRIEAVLKTGVIPYLTNILRSDNVQAVVPSLRTLGNIVSGDDRQTQSVLDSNVLSALVPLLSHAKKNIRKETCWLLSNIAAGTVDQLTELVNTPSLLQRVLEQMSSTAEWDVRREACWVVSNVASVGHCAHIHNKLIEYGALTPLCELLTTADVKIVMVAMEALESILKLATPDTLKRYIQLIDEAGGIDNLENLQEHAENKVYKKASQIIIKYFGGGDDEDESENIAPATTQNNGHTTFAFGIDPVKWQAPLNGNGSNSNGSGNNGGLKQFNNNNSIMNQQTSGFSFGN
;
A
#
# COMPACT_ATOMS: atom_id res chain seq x y z
N MET A 1 13.51 19.69 -19.02
CA MET A 1 12.45 20.62 -18.60
C MET A 1 11.47 19.95 -17.63
N CYS A 2 10.81 18.84 -17.96
CA CYS A 2 9.80 18.20 -17.10
C CYS A 2 10.31 17.71 -15.74
N ARG A 3 11.60 17.38 -15.60
CA ARG A 3 12.26 16.88 -14.37
C ARG A 3 12.68 17.98 -13.37
N GLY A 4 12.43 19.27 -13.69
CA GLY A 4 12.87 20.39 -12.86
C GLY A 4 12.24 20.41 -11.46
N LYS A 5 12.98 20.89 -10.44
CA LYS A 5 12.44 21.21 -9.12
C LYS A 5 12.70 22.68 -8.82
N PRO A 6 11.68 23.48 -8.42
CA PRO A 6 10.28 23.06 -8.29
C PRO A 6 9.70 22.60 -9.63
N GLN A 7 8.67 21.76 -9.60
CA GLN A 7 8.00 21.29 -10.82
C GLN A 7 7.44 22.50 -11.58
N PRO A 8 7.66 22.57 -12.93
CA PRO A 8 7.07 23.63 -13.74
C PRO A 8 5.55 23.61 -13.66
N ASP A 9 4.92 24.76 -13.77
CA ASP A 9 3.46 24.86 -13.85
C ASP A 9 2.94 24.04 -15.04
N ILE A 10 1.81 23.36 -14.83
CA ILE A 10 1.21 22.50 -15.87
C ILE A 10 0.83 23.30 -17.12
N SER A 11 0.44 24.57 -16.99
CA SER A 11 0.12 25.44 -18.12
C SER A 11 1.29 25.64 -19.09
N ILE A 12 2.53 25.59 -18.57
CA ILE A 12 3.75 25.70 -19.37
C ILE A 12 4.04 24.38 -20.11
N LEU A 13 3.68 23.23 -19.49
CA LEU A 13 3.94 21.88 -20.03
C LEU A 13 2.81 21.38 -20.93
N ALA A 14 1.58 21.86 -20.73
CA ALA A 14 0.40 21.41 -21.45
C ALA A 14 0.54 21.45 -23.00
N PRO A 15 1.16 22.49 -23.61
CA PRO A 15 1.37 22.52 -25.07
C PRO A 15 2.27 21.39 -25.59
N ALA A 16 3.14 20.78 -24.74
CA ALA A 16 3.99 19.67 -25.14
C ALA A 16 3.27 18.32 -25.11
N LEU A 17 2.17 18.18 -24.34
CA LEU A 17 1.46 16.91 -24.16
C LEU A 17 0.97 16.28 -25.47
N PRO A 18 0.34 17.00 -26.42
CA PRO A 18 -0.05 16.43 -27.71
C PRO A 18 1.14 15.88 -28.48
N VAL A 19 2.29 16.60 -28.48
CA VAL A 19 3.50 16.15 -29.17
C VAL A 19 4.07 14.88 -28.53
N LEU A 20 4.08 14.79 -27.18
CA LEU A 20 4.52 13.58 -26.50
C LEU A 20 3.60 12.39 -26.80
N ALA A 21 2.29 12.61 -26.86
CA ALA A 21 1.33 11.60 -27.25
C ALA A 21 1.55 11.13 -28.71
N ASP A 22 1.74 12.06 -29.65
CA ASP A 22 2.00 11.74 -31.05
C ASP A 22 3.27 10.89 -31.23
N ILE A 23 4.33 11.15 -30.44
CA ILE A 23 5.55 10.32 -30.45
C ILE A 23 5.22 8.88 -30.08
N LEU A 24 4.40 8.65 -29.05
CA LEU A 24 3.97 7.31 -28.65
C LEU A 24 3.07 6.66 -29.73
N PHE A 25 2.18 7.43 -30.34
CA PHE A 25 1.25 6.94 -31.36
C PHE A 25 1.96 6.53 -32.64
N GLN A 26 2.99 7.27 -33.03
CA GLN A 26 3.75 7.00 -34.27
C GLN A 26 4.77 5.87 -34.12
N ASN A 27 5.25 5.61 -32.90
CA ASN A 27 6.17 4.50 -32.56
C ASN A 27 7.33 4.30 -33.57
N ARG A 28 7.99 5.41 -34.00
CA ARG A 28 8.97 5.39 -35.11
C ARG A 28 10.41 5.26 -34.62
N ASP A 29 10.73 5.85 -33.48
CA ASP A 29 12.06 5.87 -32.90
C ASP A 29 11.99 5.49 -31.42
N ILE A 30 12.74 4.44 -31.05
CA ILE A 30 12.70 3.86 -29.70
C ILE A 30 13.22 4.84 -28.65
N ASP A 31 14.32 5.55 -28.93
CA ASP A 31 14.92 6.45 -27.95
C ASP A 31 14.03 7.65 -27.69
N THR A 32 13.47 8.25 -28.75
CA THR A 32 12.49 9.33 -28.63
C THR A 32 11.24 8.90 -27.88
N MET A 33 10.76 7.66 -28.12
CA MET A 33 9.62 7.10 -27.38
C MET A 33 9.93 6.94 -25.89
N VAL A 34 11.11 6.44 -25.53
CA VAL A 34 11.57 6.32 -24.13
C VAL A 34 11.61 7.69 -23.47
N ASP A 35 12.18 8.69 -24.12
CA ASP A 35 12.26 10.06 -23.59
C ASP A 35 10.86 10.68 -23.41
N ALA A 36 9.97 10.49 -24.37
CA ALA A 36 8.58 10.96 -24.28
C ALA A 36 7.84 10.28 -23.11
N THR A 37 8.05 8.98 -22.92
CA THR A 37 7.44 8.24 -21.79
C THR A 37 7.98 8.73 -20.45
N TRP A 38 9.28 9.01 -20.33
CA TRP A 38 9.85 9.66 -19.16
C TRP A 38 9.28 11.06 -18.92
N ALA A 39 9.10 11.87 -19.97
CA ALA A 39 8.48 13.18 -19.83
C ALA A 39 7.05 13.07 -19.29
N LEU A 40 6.25 12.15 -19.79
CA LEU A 40 4.89 11.87 -19.29
C LEU A 40 4.91 11.45 -17.82
N SER A 41 5.86 10.60 -17.39
CA SER A 41 5.99 10.18 -16.00
C SER A 41 6.30 11.34 -15.04
N TYR A 42 7.09 12.34 -15.47
CA TYR A 42 7.34 13.54 -14.68
C TYR A 42 6.17 14.53 -14.69
N ILE A 43 5.43 14.60 -15.80
CA ILE A 43 4.27 15.50 -15.90
C ILE A 43 3.11 14.97 -15.06
N SER A 44 2.87 13.66 -15.06
CA SER A 44 1.79 13.02 -14.29
C SER A 44 2.07 12.94 -12.78
N ASP A 45 3.33 13.18 -12.34
CA ASP A 45 3.71 13.17 -10.93
C ASP A 45 3.23 14.45 -10.24
N GLY A 46 2.20 14.37 -9.41
CA GLY A 46 1.69 15.49 -8.64
C GLY A 46 0.17 15.58 -8.56
N GLU A 47 -0.36 16.80 -8.62
CA GLU A 47 -1.77 17.11 -8.40
C GLU A 47 -2.70 16.58 -9.51
N ASP A 48 -3.99 16.40 -9.18
CA ASP A 48 -5.03 15.88 -10.08
C ASP A 48 -5.07 16.57 -11.45
N MET A 49 -4.80 17.87 -11.51
CA MET A 49 -4.76 18.62 -12.79
C MET A 49 -3.68 18.09 -13.74
N ARG A 50 -2.56 17.59 -13.22
CA ARG A 50 -1.46 17.02 -14.01
C ARG A 50 -1.84 15.67 -14.56
N ILE A 51 -2.45 14.82 -13.70
CA ILE A 51 -2.98 13.52 -14.08
C ILE A 51 -4.04 13.70 -15.17
N GLU A 52 -4.98 14.61 -14.96
CA GLU A 52 -6.06 14.90 -15.92
C GLU A 52 -5.53 15.41 -17.27
N ALA A 53 -4.48 16.23 -17.25
CA ALA A 53 -3.86 16.71 -18.48
C ALA A 53 -3.21 15.58 -19.29
N VAL A 54 -2.58 14.59 -18.62
CA VAL A 54 -2.01 13.42 -19.28
C VAL A 54 -3.14 12.49 -19.76
N LEU A 55 -4.18 12.26 -18.97
CA LEU A 55 -5.36 11.45 -19.35
C LEU A 55 -6.00 11.94 -20.65
N LYS A 56 -6.20 13.25 -20.79
CA LYS A 56 -6.81 13.86 -21.99
C LYS A 56 -6.05 13.61 -23.27
N THR A 57 -4.80 13.20 -23.20
CA THR A 57 -4.01 12.87 -24.40
C THR A 57 -4.34 11.49 -24.98
N GLY A 58 -5.05 10.62 -24.24
CA GLY A 58 -5.38 9.26 -24.68
C GLY A 58 -4.21 8.28 -24.73
N VAL A 59 -3.12 8.52 -23.98
CA VAL A 59 -1.89 7.69 -24.03
C VAL A 59 -1.99 6.36 -23.29
N ILE A 60 -3.01 6.15 -22.42
CA ILE A 60 -3.10 4.94 -21.57
C ILE A 60 -2.99 3.64 -22.37
N PRO A 61 -3.73 3.39 -23.47
CA PRO A 61 -3.63 2.14 -24.21
C PRO A 61 -2.21 1.90 -24.76
N TYR A 62 -1.52 2.95 -25.15
CA TYR A 62 -0.14 2.87 -25.67
C TYR A 62 0.85 2.54 -24.56
N LEU A 63 0.73 3.19 -23.39
CA LEU A 63 1.54 2.87 -22.21
C LEU A 63 1.32 1.41 -21.79
N THR A 64 0.07 0.94 -21.77
CA THR A 64 -0.27 -0.46 -21.48
C THR A 64 0.33 -1.42 -22.50
N ASN A 65 0.37 -1.06 -23.79
CA ASN A 65 1.04 -1.87 -24.81
C ASN A 65 2.56 -1.91 -24.62
N ILE A 66 3.18 -0.82 -24.19
CA ILE A 66 4.62 -0.79 -23.85
C ILE A 66 4.94 -1.80 -22.74
N LEU A 67 4.05 -2.01 -21.76
CA LEU A 67 4.23 -3.00 -20.70
C LEU A 67 4.33 -4.44 -21.24
N ARG A 68 3.77 -4.71 -22.43
CA ARG A 68 3.83 -6.02 -23.11
C ARG A 68 4.97 -6.14 -24.10
N SER A 69 5.73 -5.06 -24.29
CA SER A 69 6.84 -5.02 -25.27
C SER A 69 8.15 -5.46 -24.64
N ASP A 70 9.11 -5.84 -25.49
CA ASP A 70 10.49 -6.16 -25.09
C ASP A 70 11.32 -4.90 -24.79
N ASN A 71 10.75 -3.70 -24.95
CA ASN A 71 11.47 -2.45 -24.71
C ASN A 71 11.51 -2.11 -23.20
N VAL A 72 12.41 -2.77 -22.51
CA VAL A 72 12.59 -2.66 -21.05
C VAL A 72 12.90 -1.23 -20.58
N GLN A 73 13.46 -0.36 -21.44
CA GLN A 73 13.77 1.04 -21.09
C GLN A 73 12.50 1.89 -20.98
N ALA A 74 11.46 1.57 -21.77
CA ALA A 74 10.19 2.26 -21.73
C ALA A 74 9.21 1.68 -20.69
N VAL A 75 9.40 0.44 -20.22
CA VAL A 75 8.51 -0.22 -19.25
C VAL A 75 8.48 0.54 -17.94
N VAL A 76 9.63 0.91 -17.37
CA VAL A 76 9.68 1.63 -16.07
C VAL A 76 8.94 2.97 -16.12
N PRO A 77 9.21 3.89 -17.06
CA PRO A 77 8.47 5.15 -17.12
C PRO A 77 6.98 4.96 -17.45
N SER A 78 6.60 3.91 -18.21
CA SER A 78 5.19 3.56 -18.44
C SER A 78 4.50 3.13 -17.15
N LEU A 79 5.12 2.23 -16.35
CA LEU A 79 4.62 1.84 -15.03
C LEU A 79 4.45 3.05 -14.11
N ARG A 80 5.43 3.97 -14.11
CA ARG A 80 5.35 5.19 -13.28
C ARG A 80 4.24 6.13 -13.72
N THR A 81 4.08 6.33 -15.03
CA THR A 81 2.98 7.16 -15.55
C THR A 81 1.63 6.59 -15.18
N LEU A 82 1.42 5.28 -15.40
CA LEU A 82 0.19 4.59 -15.04
C LEU A 82 -0.01 4.60 -13.50
N GLY A 83 1.04 4.36 -12.73
CA GLY A 83 1.02 4.41 -11.26
C GLY A 83 0.66 5.79 -10.71
N ASN A 84 1.16 6.87 -11.33
CA ASN A 84 0.77 8.24 -10.99
C ASN A 84 -0.71 8.49 -11.30
N ILE A 85 -1.22 7.98 -12.44
CA ILE A 85 -2.64 8.14 -12.81
C ILE A 85 -3.55 7.42 -11.80
N VAL A 86 -3.23 6.19 -11.41
CA VAL A 86 -4.05 5.44 -10.43
C VAL A 86 -3.85 5.91 -8.97
N SER A 87 -2.95 6.84 -8.70
CA SER A 87 -2.87 7.53 -7.41
C SER A 87 -3.87 8.68 -7.27
N GLY A 88 -4.56 9.04 -8.35
CA GLY A 88 -5.60 10.05 -8.40
C GLY A 88 -6.97 9.55 -7.89
N ASP A 89 -8.03 10.04 -8.50
CA ASP A 89 -9.40 9.65 -8.15
C ASP A 89 -9.81 8.26 -8.73
N ASP A 90 -10.99 7.77 -8.30
CA ASP A 90 -11.50 6.45 -8.71
C ASP A 90 -11.79 6.38 -10.22
N ARG A 91 -12.19 7.48 -10.86
CA ARG A 91 -12.43 7.58 -12.31
C ARG A 91 -11.10 7.48 -13.08
N GLN A 92 -10.06 8.14 -12.57
CA GLN A 92 -8.72 8.10 -13.16
C GLN A 92 -8.13 6.68 -13.05
N THR A 93 -8.32 6.03 -11.89
CA THR A 93 -7.96 4.61 -11.70
C THR A 93 -8.72 3.72 -12.69
N GLN A 94 -10.04 3.92 -12.86
CA GLN A 94 -10.84 3.12 -13.79
C GLN A 94 -10.37 3.28 -15.24
N SER A 95 -9.98 4.48 -15.65
CA SER A 95 -9.45 4.72 -17.00
C SER A 95 -8.22 3.85 -17.33
N VAL A 96 -7.40 3.54 -16.32
CA VAL A 96 -6.25 2.64 -16.48
C VAL A 96 -6.71 1.19 -16.53
N LEU A 97 -7.64 0.76 -15.68
CA LEU A 97 -8.19 -0.59 -15.66
C LEU A 97 -8.87 -0.94 -17.00
N ASP A 98 -9.64 -0.02 -17.58
CA ASP A 98 -10.33 -0.19 -18.88
C ASP A 98 -9.35 -0.48 -20.04
N SER A 99 -8.05 -0.21 -19.87
CA SER A 99 -7.01 -0.57 -20.85
C SER A 99 -6.54 -2.03 -20.76
N ASN A 100 -7.13 -2.85 -19.89
CA ASN A 100 -6.71 -4.21 -19.60
C ASN A 100 -5.26 -4.27 -19.07
N VAL A 101 -4.89 -3.31 -18.22
CA VAL A 101 -3.54 -3.18 -17.64
C VAL A 101 -3.18 -4.38 -16.76
N LEU A 102 -4.13 -4.90 -15.97
CA LEU A 102 -3.86 -5.97 -15.00
C LEU A 102 -3.22 -7.20 -15.65
N SER A 103 -3.72 -7.61 -16.82
CA SER A 103 -3.14 -8.74 -17.57
C SER A 103 -1.70 -8.47 -18.04
N ALA A 104 -1.35 -7.20 -18.29
CA ALA A 104 0.02 -6.81 -18.67
C ALA A 104 0.98 -6.80 -17.45
N LEU A 105 0.45 -6.60 -16.24
CA LEU A 105 1.26 -6.54 -15.01
C LEU A 105 1.68 -7.93 -14.50
N VAL A 106 0.90 -8.99 -14.78
CA VAL A 106 1.18 -10.35 -14.30
C VAL A 106 2.61 -10.80 -14.64
N PRO A 107 3.07 -10.77 -15.90
CA PRO A 107 4.43 -11.18 -16.23
C PRO A 107 5.52 -10.27 -15.64
N LEU A 108 5.21 -9.00 -15.41
CA LEU A 108 6.15 -8.02 -14.87
C LEU A 108 6.49 -8.27 -13.39
N LEU A 109 5.61 -8.92 -12.63
CA LEU A 109 5.87 -9.35 -11.27
C LEU A 109 6.99 -10.39 -11.17
N SER A 110 7.27 -11.14 -12.24
CA SER A 110 8.37 -12.10 -12.30
C SER A 110 9.54 -11.62 -13.17
N HIS A 111 9.58 -10.33 -13.51
CA HIS A 111 10.62 -9.78 -14.37
C HIS A 111 11.99 -9.79 -13.69
N ALA A 112 13.08 -10.06 -14.45
CA ALA A 112 14.44 -10.15 -13.91
C ALA A 112 14.92 -8.84 -13.23
N LYS A 113 14.50 -7.67 -13.75
CA LYS A 113 14.87 -6.36 -13.18
C LYS A 113 14.01 -6.03 -11.98
N LYS A 114 14.63 -5.89 -10.79
CA LYS A 114 13.92 -5.56 -9.53
C LYS A 114 13.10 -4.26 -9.62
N ASN A 115 13.59 -3.25 -10.34
CA ASN A 115 12.87 -1.98 -10.48
C ASN A 115 11.53 -2.15 -11.20
N ILE A 116 11.43 -3.07 -12.17
CA ILE A 116 10.17 -3.38 -12.83
C ILE A 116 9.22 -4.06 -11.85
N ARG A 117 9.67 -5.07 -11.10
CA ARG A 117 8.85 -5.72 -10.08
C ARG A 117 8.36 -4.71 -9.03
N LYS A 118 9.25 -3.84 -8.55
CA LYS A 118 8.92 -2.81 -7.57
C LYS A 118 7.86 -1.83 -8.07
N GLU A 119 8.07 -1.21 -9.26
CA GLU A 119 7.11 -0.27 -9.84
C GLU A 119 5.77 -0.95 -10.16
N THR A 120 5.80 -2.24 -10.53
CA THR A 120 4.58 -3.05 -10.73
C THR A 120 3.80 -3.22 -9.42
N CYS A 121 4.46 -3.61 -8.32
CA CYS A 121 3.83 -3.71 -7.02
C CYS A 121 3.28 -2.34 -6.54
N TRP A 122 4.03 -1.26 -6.76
CA TRP A 122 3.57 0.08 -6.39
C TRP A 122 2.32 0.51 -7.18
N LEU A 123 2.27 0.26 -8.49
CA LEU A 123 1.07 0.52 -9.28
C LEU A 123 -0.12 -0.31 -8.77
N LEU A 124 0.09 -1.59 -8.49
CA LEU A 124 -0.94 -2.49 -7.96
C LEU A 124 -1.41 -2.06 -6.57
N SER A 125 -0.53 -1.54 -5.70
CA SER A 125 -0.93 -1.06 -4.37
C SER A 125 -1.86 0.14 -4.45
N ASN A 126 -1.67 1.04 -5.43
CA ASN A 126 -2.55 2.16 -5.68
C ASN A 126 -3.92 1.70 -6.24
N ILE A 127 -3.94 0.73 -7.16
CA ILE A 127 -5.20 0.14 -7.65
C ILE A 127 -5.95 -0.56 -6.49
N ALA A 128 -5.23 -1.32 -5.66
CA ALA A 128 -5.82 -2.03 -4.52
C ALA A 128 -6.39 -1.08 -3.44
N ALA A 129 -5.98 0.18 -3.43
CA ALA A 129 -6.53 1.23 -2.56
C ALA A 129 -7.79 1.93 -3.13
N GLY A 130 -8.23 1.55 -4.32
CA GLY A 130 -9.40 2.09 -5.00
C GLY A 130 -10.73 1.55 -4.47
N THR A 131 -11.75 1.52 -5.34
CA THR A 131 -13.08 1.00 -4.99
C THR A 131 -13.08 -0.52 -4.85
N VAL A 132 -14.13 -1.06 -4.19
CA VAL A 132 -14.33 -2.51 -4.06
C VAL A 132 -14.38 -3.22 -5.42
N ASP A 133 -15.01 -2.60 -6.42
CA ASP A 133 -15.09 -3.17 -7.76
C ASP A 133 -13.72 -3.24 -8.43
N GLN A 134 -12.92 -2.18 -8.36
CA GLN A 134 -11.56 -2.13 -8.88
C GLN A 134 -10.64 -3.15 -8.21
N LEU A 135 -10.75 -3.28 -6.89
CA LEU A 135 -10.00 -4.28 -6.15
C LEU A 135 -10.49 -5.70 -6.48
N THR A 136 -11.78 -5.89 -6.67
CA THR A 136 -12.35 -7.19 -7.09
C THR A 136 -11.83 -7.60 -8.46
N GLU A 137 -11.70 -6.68 -9.40
CA GLU A 137 -11.09 -6.92 -10.71
C GLU A 137 -9.63 -7.35 -10.57
N LEU A 138 -8.84 -6.66 -9.71
CA LEU A 138 -7.46 -7.04 -9.41
C LEU A 138 -7.38 -8.46 -8.86
N VAL A 139 -8.16 -8.79 -7.83
CA VAL A 139 -8.13 -10.10 -7.16
C VAL A 139 -8.61 -11.23 -8.05
N ASN A 140 -9.52 -10.95 -8.99
CA ASN A 140 -10.03 -11.92 -9.96
C ASN A 140 -9.11 -12.08 -11.19
N THR A 141 -8.12 -11.22 -11.38
CA THR A 141 -7.14 -11.38 -12.45
C THR A 141 -6.30 -12.65 -12.21
N PRO A 142 -6.29 -13.60 -13.15
CA PRO A 142 -5.62 -14.89 -12.95
C PRO A 142 -4.14 -14.73 -12.59
N SER A 143 -3.71 -15.45 -11.56
CA SER A 143 -2.32 -15.48 -11.05
C SER A 143 -1.78 -14.16 -10.49
N LEU A 144 -2.48 -13.04 -10.59
CA LEU A 144 -1.95 -11.74 -10.19
C LEU A 144 -1.64 -11.69 -8.69
N LEU A 145 -2.64 -11.99 -7.85
CA LEU A 145 -2.48 -11.97 -6.38
C LEU A 145 -1.43 -12.99 -5.91
N GLN A 146 -1.42 -14.19 -6.50
CA GLN A 146 -0.40 -15.20 -6.20
C GLN A 146 1.01 -14.68 -6.51
N ARG A 147 1.22 -14.02 -7.67
CA ARG A 147 2.51 -13.43 -8.03
C ARG A 147 2.91 -12.29 -7.11
N VAL A 148 1.96 -11.49 -6.62
CA VAL A 148 2.24 -10.46 -5.60
C VAL A 148 2.75 -11.11 -4.31
N LEU A 149 2.12 -12.19 -3.84
CA LEU A 149 2.55 -12.90 -2.63
C LEU A 149 3.93 -13.53 -2.79
N GLU A 150 4.29 -14.03 -3.99
CA GLU A 150 5.66 -14.48 -4.28
C GLU A 150 6.70 -13.34 -4.09
N GLN A 151 6.33 -12.07 -4.34
CA GLN A 151 7.20 -10.91 -4.11
C GLN A 151 7.34 -10.55 -2.63
N MET A 152 6.53 -11.11 -1.73
CA MET A 152 6.68 -10.94 -0.28
C MET A 152 7.66 -11.93 0.34
N SER A 153 8.13 -12.94 -0.40
CA SER A 153 9.10 -13.93 0.06
C SER A 153 10.35 -13.28 0.67
N SER A 154 10.92 -13.93 1.71
CA SER A 154 12.18 -13.50 2.35
C SER A 154 13.37 -13.44 1.39
N THR A 155 13.29 -14.14 0.26
CA THR A 155 14.32 -14.13 -0.80
C THR A 155 14.17 -12.97 -1.78
N ALA A 156 13.05 -12.26 -1.79
CA ALA A 156 12.84 -11.09 -2.64
C ALA A 156 13.57 -9.85 -2.07
N GLU A 157 13.94 -8.93 -2.95
CA GLU A 157 14.61 -7.70 -2.52
C GLU A 157 13.67 -6.81 -1.68
N TRP A 158 14.23 -6.20 -0.64
CA TRP A 158 13.46 -5.42 0.34
C TRP A 158 12.53 -4.38 -0.29
N ASP A 159 13.02 -3.64 -1.30
CA ASP A 159 12.21 -2.61 -1.99
C ASP A 159 10.95 -3.19 -2.64
N VAL A 160 11.03 -4.43 -3.15
CA VAL A 160 9.91 -5.13 -3.79
C VAL A 160 8.96 -5.67 -2.71
N ARG A 161 9.50 -6.33 -1.67
CA ARG A 161 8.71 -6.86 -0.54
C ARG A 161 7.86 -5.79 0.10
N ARG A 162 8.44 -4.60 0.28
CA ARG A 162 7.75 -3.45 0.87
C ARG A 162 6.53 -3.03 0.04
N GLU A 163 6.69 -2.89 -1.27
CA GLU A 163 5.58 -2.52 -2.15
C GLU A 163 4.52 -3.64 -2.24
N ALA A 164 4.93 -4.90 -2.27
CA ALA A 164 4.02 -6.05 -2.25
C ALA A 164 3.21 -6.13 -0.93
N CYS A 165 3.82 -5.80 0.21
CA CYS A 165 3.12 -5.71 1.50
C CYS A 165 1.98 -4.68 1.45
N TRP A 166 2.19 -3.52 0.82
CA TRP A 166 1.13 -2.53 0.62
C TRP A 166 -0.03 -3.07 -0.23
N VAL A 167 0.26 -3.82 -1.29
CA VAL A 167 -0.81 -4.47 -2.09
C VAL A 167 -1.65 -5.37 -1.21
N VAL A 168 -1.00 -6.27 -0.46
CA VAL A 168 -1.69 -7.26 0.38
C VAL A 168 -2.48 -6.58 1.51
N SER A 169 -1.91 -5.55 2.15
CA SER A 169 -2.61 -4.79 3.19
C SER A 169 -3.85 -4.08 2.65
N ASN A 170 -3.77 -3.44 1.48
CA ASN A 170 -4.91 -2.81 0.84
C ASN A 170 -5.99 -3.83 0.45
N VAL A 171 -5.58 -4.99 -0.10
CA VAL A 171 -6.50 -6.10 -0.39
C VAL A 171 -7.16 -6.62 0.90
N ALA A 172 -6.42 -6.77 1.99
CA ALA A 172 -6.95 -7.25 3.27
C ALA A 172 -7.89 -6.24 3.95
N SER A 173 -7.73 -4.93 3.69
CA SER A 173 -8.52 -3.86 4.32
C SER A 173 -9.96 -3.78 3.85
N VAL A 174 -10.32 -4.48 2.76
CA VAL A 174 -11.68 -4.49 2.23
C VAL A 174 -12.62 -5.26 3.15
N GLY A 175 -13.33 -4.52 3.96
CA GLY A 175 -14.39 -5.06 4.81
C GLY A 175 -15.53 -5.70 4.00
N HIS A 176 -16.08 -6.79 4.51
CA HIS A 176 -17.27 -7.47 3.99
C HIS A 176 -17.12 -8.34 2.72
N CYS A 177 -15.91 -8.53 2.20
CA CYS A 177 -15.65 -9.36 1.03
C CYS A 177 -14.96 -10.68 1.41
N ALA A 178 -15.69 -11.61 2.03
CA ALA A 178 -15.16 -12.90 2.48
C ALA A 178 -14.40 -13.67 1.38
N HIS A 179 -14.85 -13.59 0.14
CA HIS A 179 -14.21 -14.24 -1.01
C HIS A 179 -12.78 -13.70 -1.27
N ILE A 180 -12.55 -12.40 -1.08
CA ILE A 180 -11.22 -11.78 -1.23
C ILE A 180 -10.27 -12.28 -0.14
N HIS A 181 -10.75 -12.30 1.12
CA HIS A 181 -9.97 -12.82 2.25
C HIS A 181 -9.66 -14.31 2.10
N ASN A 182 -10.64 -15.11 1.63
CA ASN A 182 -10.41 -16.53 1.37
C ASN A 182 -9.29 -16.76 0.34
N LYS A 183 -9.21 -15.94 -0.72
CA LYS A 183 -8.10 -16.01 -1.69
C LYS A 183 -6.76 -15.63 -1.07
N LEU A 184 -6.68 -14.62 -0.20
CA LEU A 184 -5.45 -14.28 0.52
C LEU A 184 -4.94 -15.47 1.34
N ILE A 185 -5.84 -16.14 2.06
CA ILE A 185 -5.49 -17.29 2.89
C ILE A 185 -5.12 -18.50 2.02
N GLU A 186 -5.90 -18.78 0.96
CA GLU A 186 -5.63 -19.86 0.01
C GLU A 186 -4.24 -19.75 -0.61
N TYR A 187 -3.81 -18.53 -0.94
CA TYR A 187 -2.49 -18.26 -1.52
C TYR A 187 -1.38 -18.07 -0.47
N GLY A 188 -1.68 -18.27 0.83
CA GLY A 188 -0.69 -18.30 1.90
C GLY A 188 -0.18 -16.93 2.35
N ALA A 189 -1.04 -15.89 2.37
CA ALA A 189 -0.65 -14.53 2.74
C ALA A 189 -0.19 -14.38 4.20
N LEU A 190 -0.64 -15.24 5.12
CA LEU A 190 -0.33 -15.11 6.56
C LEU A 190 1.16 -15.26 6.85
N THR A 191 1.83 -16.26 6.28
CA THR A 191 3.25 -16.53 6.54
C THR A 191 4.15 -15.31 6.21
N PRO A 192 4.12 -14.74 4.99
CA PRO A 192 4.96 -13.59 4.68
C PRO A 192 4.57 -12.33 5.47
N LEU A 193 3.32 -12.17 5.90
CA LEU A 193 2.92 -11.08 6.79
C LEU A 193 3.56 -11.26 8.19
N CYS A 194 3.58 -12.48 8.75
CA CYS A 194 4.25 -12.79 10.01
C CYS A 194 5.75 -12.55 9.94
N GLU A 195 6.41 -12.93 8.83
CA GLU A 195 7.84 -12.65 8.61
C GLU A 195 8.16 -11.15 8.60
N LEU A 196 7.26 -10.31 8.07
CA LEU A 196 7.46 -8.86 8.02
C LEU A 196 7.37 -8.18 9.39
N LEU A 197 6.82 -8.83 10.41
CA LEU A 197 6.79 -8.31 11.78
C LEU A 197 8.17 -8.16 12.40
N THR A 198 9.18 -8.88 11.90
CA THR A 198 10.56 -8.85 12.42
C THR A 198 11.46 -7.82 11.72
N THR A 199 10.93 -7.04 10.78
CA THR A 199 11.75 -6.09 10.02
C THR A 199 12.02 -4.81 10.82
N ALA A 200 13.13 -4.13 10.50
CA ALA A 200 13.48 -2.84 11.13
C ALA A 200 12.62 -1.66 10.63
N ASP A 201 11.85 -1.83 9.56
CA ASP A 201 11.00 -0.78 9.00
C ASP A 201 9.66 -0.72 9.75
N VAL A 202 9.60 0.16 10.75
CA VAL A 202 8.41 0.37 11.60
C VAL A 202 7.14 0.60 10.78
N LYS A 203 7.24 1.26 9.62
CA LYS A 203 6.08 1.50 8.76
C LYS A 203 5.55 0.18 8.19
N ILE A 204 6.43 -0.70 7.76
CA ILE A 204 6.04 -2.01 7.20
C ILE A 204 5.55 -2.95 8.29
N VAL A 205 6.15 -2.94 9.48
CA VAL A 205 5.63 -3.66 10.65
C VAL A 205 4.17 -3.27 10.93
N MET A 206 3.87 -1.96 10.96
CA MET A 206 2.50 -1.47 11.14
C MET A 206 1.55 -1.96 10.04
N VAL A 207 1.97 -1.86 8.78
CA VAL A 207 1.17 -2.30 7.61
C VAL A 207 0.89 -3.81 7.67
N ALA A 208 1.89 -4.62 8.06
CA ALA A 208 1.71 -6.06 8.23
C ALA A 208 0.74 -6.40 9.38
N MET A 209 0.84 -5.70 10.52
CA MET A 209 -0.10 -5.85 11.63
C MET A 209 -1.53 -5.44 11.24
N GLU A 210 -1.70 -4.35 10.49
CA GLU A 210 -3.01 -3.91 10.00
C GLU A 210 -3.63 -4.93 9.04
N ALA A 211 -2.83 -5.54 8.16
CA ALA A 211 -3.27 -6.60 7.27
C ALA A 211 -3.71 -7.85 8.05
N LEU A 212 -2.91 -8.31 9.01
CA LEU A 212 -3.24 -9.44 9.87
C LEU A 212 -4.52 -9.19 10.66
N GLU A 213 -4.66 -8.02 11.29
CA GLU A 213 -5.87 -7.68 12.04
C GLU A 213 -7.11 -7.64 11.14
N SER A 214 -6.99 -7.08 9.93
CA SER A 214 -8.10 -7.03 8.97
C SER A 214 -8.56 -8.43 8.57
N ILE A 215 -7.63 -9.37 8.36
CA ILE A 215 -7.93 -10.77 8.06
C ILE A 215 -8.63 -11.43 9.27
N LEU A 216 -8.10 -11.27 10.48
CA LEU A 216 -8.65 -11.86 11.70
C LEU A 216 -10.04 -11.30 12.03
N LYS A 217 -10.26 -10.01 11.82
CA LYS A 217 -11.55 -9.32 12.09
C LYS A 217 -12.71 -9.88 11.28
N LEU A 218 -12.46 -10.37 10.07
CA LEU A 218 -13.48 -10.88 9.16
C LEU A 218 -13.60 -12.40 9.18
N ALA A 219 -12.79 -13.07 9.97
CA ALA A 219 -12.87 -14.52 10.16
C ALA A 219 -14.17 -14.88 10.89
N THR A 220 -14.81 -15.99 10.46
CA THR A 220 -15.87 -16.64 11.23
C THR A 220 -15.25 -17.40 12.40
N PRO A 221 -16.02 -17.80 13.44
CA PRO A 221 -15.46 -18.58 14.55
C PRO A 221 -14.68 -19.83 14.12
N ASP A 222 -15.16 -20.52 13.07
CA ASP A 222 -14.50 -21.72 12.55
C ASP A 222 -13.20 -21.40 11.79
N THR A 223 -13.21 -20.35 10.95
CA THR A 223 -12.03 -19.95 10.20
C THR A 223 -11.01 -19.24 11.08
N LEU A 224 -11.44 -18.56 12.15
CA LEU A 224 -10.56 -17.87 13.09
C LEU A 224 -9.58 -18.83 13.76
N LYS A 225 -10.07 -19.98 14.25
CA LYS A 225 -9.20 -21.01 14.84
C LYS A 225 -8.10 -21.47 13.88
N ARG A 226 -8.48 -21.68 12.61
CA ARG A 226 -7.51 -22.05 11.57
C ARG A 226 -6.51 -20.94 11.30
N TYR A 227 -6.95 -19.67 11.25
CA TYR A 227 -6.05 -18.52 10.99
C TYR A 227 -5.08 -18.31 12.15
N ILE A 228 -5.54 -18.44 13.40
CA ILE A 228 -4.71 -18.44 14.60
C ILE A 228 -3.62 -19.50 14.50
N GLN A 229 -4.00 -20.73 14.18
CA GLN A 229 -3.04 -21.85 14.01
C GLN A 229 -2.00 -21.55 12.91
N LEU A 230 -2.41 -21.01 11.75
CA LEU A 230 -1.49 -20.67 10.65
C LEU A 230 -0.54 -19.51 11.03
N ILE A 231 -1.01 -18.55 11.82
CA ILE A 231 -0.18 -17.45 12.35
C ILE A 231 0.82 -17.99 13.36
N ASP A 232 0.41 -18.89 14.24
CA ASP A 232 1.28 -19.56 15.22
C ASP A 232 2.36 -20.40 14.52
N GLU A 233 1.98 -21.26 13.59
CA GLU A 233 2.91 -22.05 12.77
C GLU A 233 3.94 -21.20 11.99
N ALA A 234 3.57 -19.95 11.65
CA ALA A 234 4.46 -18.98 11.01
C ALA A 234 5.29 -18.16 12.02
N GLY A 235 5.23 -18.45 13.33
CA GLY A 235 5.89 -17.67 14.37
C GLY A 235 5.32 -16.27 14.56
N GLY A 236 4.10 -16.02 14.09
CA GLY A 236 3.47 -14.70 14.12
C GLY A 236 3.07 -14.26 15.51
N ILE A 237 2.68 -15.21 16.39
CA ILE A 237 2.32 -14.91 17.78
C ILE A 237 3.56 -14.45 18.55
N ASP A 238 4.64 -15.21 18.50
CA ASP A 238 5.93 -14.84 19.13
C ASP A 238 6.43 -13.47 18.64
N ASN A 239 6.31 -13.20 17.34
CA ASN A 239 6.70 -11.92 16.75
C ASN A 239 5.83 -10.77 17.28
N LEU A 240 4.51 -10.96 17.43
CA LEU A 240 3.62 -9.96 18.01
C LEU A 240 3.91 -9.73 19.50
N GLU A 241 4.23 -10.78 20.27
CA GLU A 241 4.65 -10.68 21.66
C GLU A 241 5.93 -9.86 21.79
N ASN A 242 6.95 -10.13 20.95
CA ASN A 242 8.19 -9.36 20.92
C ASN A 242 7.94 -7.88 20.57
N LEU A 243 6.95 -7.57 19.73
CA LEU A 243 6.58 -6.19 19.39
C LEU A 243 5.90 -5.45 20.55
N GLN A 244 5.44 -6.13 21.61
CA GLN A 244 4.98 -5.48 22.83
C GLN A 244 6.12 -4.85 23.64
N GLU A 245 7.39 -5.16 23.36
CA GLU A 245 8.55 -4.50 23.93
C GLU A 245 9.15 -3.41 23.03
N HIS A 246 8.50 -3.11 21.90
CA HIS A 246 9.01 -2.18 20.90
C HIS A 246 9.05 -0.74 21.42
N ALA A 247 10.16 -0.02 21.15
CA ALA A 247 10.37 1.37 21.60
C ALA A 247 9.34 2.37 21.07
N GLU A 248 8.80 2.14 19.87
CA GLU A 248 7.75 2.95 19.26
C GLU A 248 6.38 2.61 19.87
N ASN A 249 5.80 3.54 20.64
CA ASN A 249 4.52 3.35 21.34
C ASN A 249 3.37 2.90 20.42
N LYS A 250 3.33 3.36 19.15
CA LYS A 250 2.29 2.95 18.19
C LYS A 250 2.39 1.45 17.85
N VAL A 251 3.61 0.91 17.73
CA VAL A 251 3.86 -0.52 17.45
C VAL A 251 3.45 -1.36 18.65
N TYR A 252 3.96 -1.02 19.84
CA TYR A 252 3.59 -1.65 21.10
C TYR A 252 2.07 -1.74 21.27
N LYS A 253 1.36 -0.59 21.17
CA LYS A 253 -0.10 -0.54 21.35
C LYS A 253 -0.83 -1.43 20.34
N LYS A 254 -0.42 -1.40 19.07
CA LYS A 254 -1.07 -2.19 18.03
C LYS A 254 -0.86 -3.68 18.25
N ALA A 255 0.36 -4.11 18.58
CA ALA A 255 0.67 -5.51 18.88
C ALA A 255 -0.14 -6.00 20.09
N SER A 256 -0.15 -5.21 21.20
CA SER A 256 -0.92 -5.56 22.40
C SER A 256 -2.44 -5.68 22.11
N GLN A 257 -3.00 -4.78 21.29
CA GLN A 257 -4.41 -4.86 20.90
C GLN A 257 -4.73 -6.15 20.13
N ILE A 258 -3.86 -6.54 19.21
CA ILE A 258 -4.04 -7.77 18.41
C ILE A 258 -3.94 -9.00 19.33
N ILE A 259 -2.93 -9.06 20.21
CA ILE A 259 -2.73 -10.18 21.15
C ILE A 259 -3.94 -10.31 22.06
N ILE A 260 -4.36 -9.26 22.76
CA ILE A 260 -5.49 -9.29 23.69
C ILE A 260 -6.78 -9.74 22.99
N LYS A 261 -7.01 -9.22 21.79
CA LYS A 261 -8.28 -9.44 21.09
C LYS A 261 -8.43 -10.82 20.47
N TYR A 262 -7.33 -11.40 19.96
CA TYR A 262 -7.41 -12.60 19.14
C TYR A 262 -6.63 -13.80 19.69
N PHE A 263 -5.66 -13.57 20.59
CA PHE A 263 -4.79 -14.62 21.13
C PHE A 263 -4.83 -14.70 22.66
N GLY A 264 -5.46 -13.75 23.36
CA GLY A 264 -5.57 -13.65 24.82
C GLY A 264 -6.71 -14.49 25.41
N GLY A 265 -7.06 -15.61 24.81
CA GLY A 265 -8.08 -16.51 25.33
C GLY A 265 -7.47 -17.76 25.93
N GLY A 266 -7.18 -17.76 27.23
CA GLY A 266 -7.14 -18.95 28.04
C GLY A 266 -8.57 -19.39 28.36
N ASP A 267 -8.76 -20.68 28.56
CA ASP A 267 -9.91 -21.37 29.09
C ASP A 267 -10.54 -20.65 30.30
N ASP A 268 -11.56 -19.84 30.08
CA ASP A 268 -12.56 -19.49 31.06
C ASP A 268 -13.88 -19.23 30.30
N GLU A 269 -14.57 -20.33 29.96
CA GLU A 269 -16.02 -20.34 29.85
C GLU A 269 -16.58 -20.09 31.24
N ASP A 270 -16.53 -18.85 31.72
CA ASP A 270 -17.55 -18.30 32.64
C ASP A 270 -17.16 -16.84 32.98
N GLU A 271 -18.18 -16.00 32.93
CA GLU A 271 -18.21 -14.58 33.28
C GLU A 271 -18.03 -13.58 32.12
N SER A 272 -19.13 -13.48 31.36
CA SER A 272 -19.56 -12.19 30.80
C SER A 272 -19.81 -11.19 31.95
N GLU A 273 -18.76 -10.70 32.57
CA GLU A 273 -18.82 -9.46 33.32
C GLU A 273 -18.03 -8.37 32.61
N ASN A 274 -18.77 -7.34 32.20
CA ASN A 274 -18.29 -6.02 31.87
C ASN A 274 -17.13 -5.65 32.80
N ILE A 275 -15.87 -5.89 32.38
CA ILE A 275 -14.75 -5.24 33.02
C ILE A 275 -14.71 -3.81 32.44
N ALA A 276 -15.66 -3.00 32.93
CA ALA A 276 -15.47 -1.57 32.90
C ALA A 276 -14.19 -1.28 33.68
N PRO A 277 -13.20 -0.57 33.12
CA PRO A 277 -11.99 -0.21 33.85
C PRO A 277 -12.38 0.47 35.16
N ALA A 278 -11.75 0.06 36.27
CA ALA A 278 -12.04 0.62 37.59
C ALA A 278 -11.93 2.14 37.51
N THR A 279 -13.06 2.82 37.71
CA THR A 279 -13.13 4.27 37.73
C THR A 279 -13.00 4.77 39.16
N THR A 280 -11.97 5.58 39.42
CA THR A 280 -11.89 6.36 40.68
C THR A 280 -12.44 7.75 40.43
N GLN A 281 -13.47 8.12 41.17
CA GLN A 281 -13.99 9.48 41.17
C GLN A 281 -13.23 10.31 42.22
N ASN A 282 -12.45 11.27 41.76
CA ASN A 282 -11.93 12.34 42.60
C ASN A 282 -12.30 13.69 41.96
N ASN A 283 -13.05 14.50 42.72
CA ASN A 283 -13.44 15.89 42.38
C ASN A 283 -14.07 16.09 40.99
N GLY A 284 -15.04 15.21 40.60
CA GLY A 284 -15.86 15.42 39.42
C GLY A 284 -15.21 15.02 38.09
N HIS A 285 -14.02 14.41 38.09
CA HIS A 285 -13.37 13.85 36.91
C HIS A 285 -13.23 12.34 37.06
N THR A 286 -13.68 11.61 36.02
CA THR A 286 -13.53 10.16 35.90
C THR A 286 -12.18 9.82 35.30
N THR A 287 -11.28 9.16 36.04
CA THR A 287 -10.01 8.65 35.56
C THR A 287 -10.04 7.13 35.45
N PHE A 288 -9.56 6.58 34.36
CA PHE A 288 -9.43 5.14 34.11
C PHE A 288 -8.07 4.66 34.60
N ALA A 289 -8.02 3.66 35.49
CA ALA A 289 -6.81 3.06 36.00
C ALA A 289 -6.50 1.78 35.17
N PHE A 290 -5.49 1.84 34.30
CA PHE A 290 -4.86 0.67 33.70
C PHE A 290 -3.57 0.38 34.47
N GLY A 291 -3.60 -0.52 35.45
CA GLY A 291 -2.47 -1.20 36.09
C GLY A 291 -1.13 -0.50 36.32
N ILE A 292 -1.03 0.82 36.25
CA ILE A 292 0.17 1.61 36.49
C ILE A 292 -0.11 2.62 37.59
N ASP A 293 0.78 2.61 38.61
CA ASP A 293 0.75 3.44 39.83
C ASP A 293 0.54 4.94 39.50
N PRO A 294 -0.49 5.61 40.08
CA PRO A 294 -0.91 6.96 39.66
C PRO A 294 0.05 8.10 40.04
N VAL A 295 1.17 7.84 40.70
CA VAL A 295 2.01 8.88 41.33
C VAL A 295 3.00 9.57 40.36
N LYS A 296 3.10 9.18 39.11
CA LYS A 296 4.18 9.69 38.20
C LYS A 296 3.74 10.41 36.92
N TRP A 297 2.49 10.81 36.75
CA TRP A 297 2.10 11.57 35.57
C TRP A 297 1.33 12.84 35.86
N GLN A 298 2.03 13.99 35.89
CA GLN A 298 1.41 15.31 35.73
C GLN A 298 1.67 15.80 34.31
N ALA A 299 0.61 15.88 33.51
CA ALA A 299 0.65 16.47 32.16
C ALA A 299 0.47 18.00 32.24
N PRO A 300 1.15 18.80 31.43
CA PRO A 300 0.90 20.24 31.33
C PRO A 300 -0.42 20.52 30.61
N LEU A 301 -1.26 21.36 31.21
CA LEU A 301 -2.48 21.92 30.63
C LEU A 301 -2.15 23.02 29.62
N ASN A 302 -2.73 22.92 28.43
CA ASN A 302 -3.20 24.00 27.53
C ASN A 302 -3.55 23.37 26.17
N GLY A 303 -4.66 23.58 25.49
CA GLY A 303 -5.75 24.52 25.54
C GLY A 303 -6.37 24.56 24.13
N ASN A 304 -7.71 24.62 24.06
CA ASN A 304 -8.59 24.98 22.91
C ASN A 304 -8.55 24.04 21.66
N GLY A 305 -9.56 23.32 21.34
CA GLY A 305 -10.95 23.60 21.03
C GLY A 305 -11.23 23.83 19.56
N SER A 306 -11.83 22.86 18.87
CA SER A 306 -12.98 23.12 17.99
C SER A 306 -13.45 21.80 17.30
N ASN A 307 -14.73 21.54 17.46
CA ASN A 307 -15.53 20.52 16.79
C ASN A 307 -15.57 20.72 15.28
N SER A 308 -15.45 19.63 14.51
CA SER A 308 -16.21 19.51 13.26
C SER A 308 -16.53 18.03 13.00
N ASN A 309 -17.82 17.72 12.98
CA ASN A 309 -18.42 16.49 12.49
C ASN A 309 -18.01 16.25 11.03
N GLY A 310 -17.53 15.06 10.71
CA GLY A 310 -17.24 14.62 9.34
C GLY A 310 -17.47 13.12 9.21
N SER A 311 -18.46 12.81 8.43
CA SER A 311 -18.97 11.53 7.94
C SER A 311 -17.87 10.52 7.59
N GLY A 312 -18.04 9.26 8.04
CA GLY A 312 -17.11 8.17 7.78
C GLY A 312 -17.04 7.82 6.29
N ASN A 313 -15.85 7.82 5.76
CA ASN A 313 -15.53 7.27 4.46
C ASN A 313 -14.58 6.09 4.67
N ASN A 314 -15.04 4.87 4.34
CA ASN A 314 -14.23 3.65 4.30
C ASN A 314 -13.31 3.71 3.06
N GLY A 315 -12.23 4.47 3.15
CA GLY A 315 -11.19 4.49 2.12
C GLY A 315 -10.01 3.59 2.51
N GLY A 316 -9.57 2.74 1.59
CA GLY A 316 -8.32 2.00 1.74
C GLY A 316 -7.14 2.95 2.04
N LEU A 317 -6.10 2.41 2.67
CA LEU A 317 -4.88 3.15 3.01
C LEU A 317 -4.13 3.55 1.72
N LYS A 318 -4.53 4.65 1.10
CA LYS A 318 -3.77 5.20 -0.03
C LYS A 318 -2.35 5.53 0.44
N GLN A 319 -1.35 5.02 -0.26
CA GLN A 319 0.03 5.44 -0.04
C GLN A 319 0.14 6.93 -0.38
N PHE A 320 0.18 7.79 0.64
CA PHE A 320 0.48 9.19 0.40
C PHE A 320 1.88 9.31 -0.22
N ASN A 321 1.97 10.06 -1.32
CA ASN A 321 3.18 10.31 -2.13
C ASN A 321 4.28 11.06 -1.35
N ASN A 322 4.74 10.53 -0.21
CA ASN A 322 5.88 11.08 0.53
C ASN A 322 7.23 10.47 0.10
N ASN A 323 7.24 9.60 -0.94
CA ASN A 323 8.47 8.94 -1.41
C ASN A 323 9.32 9.79 -2.38
N ASN A 324 8.93 11.03 -2.69
CA ASN A 324 9.70 11.88 -3.61
C ASN A 324 11.06 12.36 -3.06
N SER A 325 11.33 12.26 -1.77
CA SER A 325 12.60 12.73 -1.19
C SER A 325 13.70 11.67 -1.13
N ILE A 326 13.38 10.37 -1.16
CA ILE A 326 14.38 9.31 -0.97
C ILE A 326 14.96 8.81 -2.31
N MET A 327 14.22 8.90 -3.42
CA MET A 327 14.74 8.45 -4.74
C MET A 327 15.73 9.43 -5.41
N ASN A 328 15.90 10.64 -4.91
CA ASN A 328 16.81 11.63 -5.51
C ASN A 328 18.29 11.49 -5.10
N GLN A 329 18.66 10.59 -4.18
CA GLN A 329 20.06 10.42 -3.77
C GLN A 329 20.81 9.31 -4.53
N GLN A 330 20.14 8.48 -5.33
CA GLN A 330 20.82 7.35 -6.03
C GLN A 330 21.02 7.55 -7.55
N THR A 331 20.70 8.71 -8.12
CA THR A 331 20.94 8.96 -9.57
C THR A 331 22.14 9.87 -9.87
N SER A 332 23.01 10.13 -8.91
CA SER A 332 24.31 10.77 -9.18
C SER A 332 25.37 9.71 -9.48
N GLY A 333 25.45 9.26 -10.73
CA GLY A 333 26.49 8.31 -11.12
C GLY A 333 26.30 7.61 -12.46
N PHE A 334 25.85 8.30 -13.48
CA PHE A 334 26.12 7.87 -14.86
C PHE A 334 26.85 9.00 -15.59
N SER A 335 28.18 8.91 -15.56
CA SER A 335 29.09 9.63 -16.45
C SER A 335 29.05 8.90 -17.80
N PHE A 336 28.62 9.59 -18.84
CA PHE A 336 28.89 9.17 -20.21
C PHE A 336 30.38 9.45 -20.49
N GLY A 337 31.21 8.40 -20.50
CA GLY A 337 32.52 8.41 -21.12
C GLY A 337 32.36 8.22 -22.62
N ASN A 338 33.11 9.00 -23.39
CA ASN A 338 33.21 9.10 -24.85
C ASN A 338 33.18 7.75 -25.59
#